data_17ae8e8be7f5c36a7d9e2882bb0fc82c
#
_entry.id   17ae8e8be7f5c36a7d9e2882bb0fc82c
#
_cell.length_a   1.000
_cell.length_b   1.000
_cell.length_c   1.000
_cell.angle_alpha   90.00
_cell.angle_beta   90.00
_cell.angle_gamma   90.00
#
_symmetry.space_group_name_H-M   'P 1'
#
loop_
_entity.id
_entity.type
_entity.pdbx_description
1 polymer ?
#
loop_
_entity_poly.entity_id
_entity_poly.type
_entity_poly.pdbx_seq_one_letter_code
_entity_poly.pdbx_strand_id
1 'polypeptide(L)'
;MIIRSKAPLRLGLAGGGSDVSPYSDIYGGLILNATINLYAYCTIEETDDKQITINAFDAHCNKSYPMAESLEIDGEASLIKGVYNRVVKDFGVGAKSFKITTYNDAPAGSGLGTSSTMVVCILKAFVEWLGLPLGDYEISRLAYEIERKDLGLSGGKQDQYAAAFGGFNYMEFLQNDIVIVNPLKIKR
;
A
#
# COMPACT_ATOMS: atom_id res chain seq x y z
N MET A 1 -19.56 -11.16 0.60
CA MET A 1 -19.25 -10.01 -0.30
C MET A 1 -17.89 -10.24 -0.95
N ILE A 2 -17.66 -9.71 -2.19
CA ILE A 2 -16.33 -9.79 -2.85
C ILE A 2 -15.93 -8.38 -3.25
N ILE A 3 -14.78 -7.93 -2.79
CA ILE A 3 -14.16 -6.65 -3.12
C ILE A 3 -12.92 -6.89 -3.96
N ARG A 4 -12.72 -6.09 -5.00
CA ARG A 4 -11.52 -6.12 -5.84
C ARG A 4 -10.94 -4.72 -5.95
N SER A 5 -9.65 -4.61 -5.69
CA SER A 5 -8.90 -3.38 -5.89
C SER A 5 -7.71 -3.61 -6.82
N LYS A 6 -7.25 -2.54 -7.45
CA LYS A 6 -5.98 -2.49 -8.15
C LYS A 6 -5.30 -1.15 -7.93
N ALA A 7 -3.98 -1.15 -7.92
CA ALA A 7 -3.18 0.06 -7.82
C ALA A 7 -2.04 0.00 -8.86
N PRO A 8 -1.74 1.10 -9.58
CA PRO A 8 -0.74 1.10 -10.64
C PRO A 8 0.68 1.16 -10.08
N LEU A 9 1.60 0.44 -10.70
CA LEU A 9 3.03 0.59 -10.51
C LEU A 9 3.53 1.90 -11.13
N ARG A 10 4.74 2.36 -10.74
CA ARG A 10 5.28 3.65 -11.19
C ARG A 10 6.70 3.56 -11.74
N LEU A 11 7.02 4.52 -12.61
CA LEU A 11 8.38 4.89 -12.99
C LEU A 11 8.76 6.20 -12.30
N GLY A 12 9.89 6.22 -11.58
CA GLY A 12 10.52 7.45 -11.11
C GLY A 12 11.29 8.10 -12.25
N LEU A 13 10.92 9.32 -12.64
CA LEU A 13 11.52 10.02 -13.77
C LEU A 13 12.62 10.98 -13.33
N ALA A 14 12.43 11.65 -12.20
CA ALA A 14 13.42 12.56 -11.61
C ALA A 14 13.24 12.68 -10.09
N GLY A 15 14.30 13.08 -9.39
CA GLY A 15 14.30 13.39 -7.97
C GLY A 15 14.35 12.18 -7.03
N GLY A 16 14.46 10.95 -7.57
CA GLY A 16 14.46 9.73 -6.77
C GLY A 16 15.46 9.76 -5.62
N GLY A 17 15.02 9.34 -4.43
CA GLY A 17 15.81 9.38 -3.19
C GLY A 17 15.65 10.66 -2.38
N SER A 18 15.16 11.78 -2.97
CA SER A 18 14.90 13.00 -2.20
C SER A 18 13.67 12.89 -1.28
N ASP A 19 12.84 11.86 -1.45
CA ASP A 19 11.66 11.54 -0.64
C ASP A 19 11.97 10.61 0.56
N VAL A 20 13.24 10.26 0.75
CA VAL A 20 13.68 9.33 1.81
C VAL A 20 14.12 10.10 3.06
N SER A 21 13.66 9.64 4.25
CA SER A 21 14.14 10.12 5.54
C SER A 21 15.62 9.69 5.76
N PRO A 22 16.50 10.54 6.35
CA PRO A 22 16.22 11.87 6.92
C PRO A 22 16.33 13.03 5.91
N TYR A 23 16.66 12.76 4.64
CA TYR A 23 16.91 13.82 3.65
C TYR A 23 15.64 14.68 3.46
N SER A 24 14.51 14.05 3.18
CA SER A 24 13.23 14.76 2.99
C SER A 24 12.81 15.58 4.20
N ASP A 25 13.13 15.10 5.40
CA ASP A 25 12.71 15.73 6.64
C ASP A 25 13.48 17.03 6.92
N ILE A 26 14.71 17.12 6.41
CA ILE A 26 15.62 18.26 6.61
C ILE A 26 15.55 19.25 5.44
N TYR A 27 15.62 18.74 4.21
CA TYR A 27 15.79 19.54 3.00
C TYR A 27 14.52 19.62 2.14
N GLY A 28 13.53 18.77 2.44
CA GLY A 28 12.44 18.52 1.53
C GLY A 28 12.85 17.62 0.36
N GLY A 29 11.86 17.19 -0.43
CA GLY A 29 12.08 16.36 -1.59
C GLY A 29 11.17 16.74 -2.76
N LEU A 30 11.65 16.56 -3.98
CA LEU A 30 10.90 16.83 -5.22
C LEU A 30 11.00 15.61 -6.11
N ILE A 31 9.85 15.08 -6.49
CA ILE A 31 9.76 13.86 -7.32
C ILE A 31 8.91 14.13 -8.56
N LEU A 32 9.39 13.69 -9.69
CA LEU A 32 8.60 13.53 -10.90
C LEU A 32 8.44 12.04 -11.19
N ASN A 33 7.20 11.56 -11.23
CA ASN A 33 6.90 10.16 -11.55
C ASN A 33 5.69 10.00 -12.46
N ALA A 34 5.55 8.82 -13.02
CA ALA A 34 4.40 8.43 -13.82
C ALA A 34 3.98 6.99 -13.47
N THR A 35 2.70 6.75 -13.33
CA THR A 35 2.21 5.38 -13.26
C THR A 35 2.18 4.72 -14.63
N ILE A 36 2.31 3.41 -14.64
CA ILE A 36 2.37 2.58 -15.84
C ILE A 36 1.22 1.58 -15.88
N ASN A 37 1.03 0.93 -17.01
CA ASN A 37 -0.02 -0.07 -17.19
C ASN A 37 0.40 -1.47 -16.68
N LEU A 38 0.99 -1.49 -15.49
CA LEU A 38 1.25 -2.66 -14.66
C LEU A 38 0.68 -2.40 -13.27
N TYR A 39 0.09 -3.40 -12.64
CA TYR A 39 -0.70 -3.20 -11.43
C TYR A 39 -0.39 -4.23 -10.36
N ALA A 40 -0.61 -3.83 -9.11
CA ALA A 40 -0.90 -4.73 -8.02
C ALA A 40 -2.41 -4.95 -7.95
N TYR A 41 -2.82 -6.18 -7.62
CA TYR A 41 -4.22 -6.59 -7.49
C TYR A 41 -4.46 -7.22 -6.13
N CYS A 42 -5.62 -6.90 -5.55
CA CYS A 42 -6.09 -7.50 -4.32
C CYS A 42 -7.57 -7.86 -4.44
N THR A 43 -7.92 -9.06 -4.01
CA THR A 43 -9.31 -9.49 -3.86
C THR A 43 -9.54 -9.90 -2.41
N ILE A 44 -10.57 -9.37 -1.78
CA ILE A 44 -11.07 -9.78 -0.47
C ILE A 44 -12.43 -10.47 -0.67
N GLU A 45 -12.56 -11.69 -0.18
CA GLU A 45 -13.79 -12.46 -0.11
C GLU A 45 -14.17 -12.61 1.37
N GLU A 46 -15.28 -12.01 1.79
CA GLU A 46 -15.80 -12.17 3.14
C GLU A 46 -16.29 -13.62 3.34
N THR A 47 -15.92 -14.21 4.47
CA THR A 47 -16.29 -15.59 4.84
C THR A 47 -16.91 -15.61 6.24
N ASP A 48 -17.46 -16.75 6.64
CA ASP A 48 -18.02 -17.01 7.97
C ASP A 48 -17.38 -18.23 8.66
N ASP A 49 -16.30 -18.74 8.08
CA ASP A 49 -15.56 -19.93 8.55
C ASP A 49 -14.64 -19.68 9.74
N LYS A 50 -14.65 -18.45 10.28
CA LYS A 50 -13.82 -17.99 11.40
C LYS A 50 -12.31 -18.13 11.11
N GLN A 51 -11.92 -17.95 9.86
CA GLN A 51 -10.54 -18.00 9.42
C GLN A 51 -10.15 -16.74 8.65
N ILE A 52 -8.84 -16.50 8.59
CA ILE A 52 -8.20 -15.55 7.69
C ILE A 52 -7.33 -16.36 6.76
N THR A 53 -7.75 -16.49 5.50
CA THR A 53 -7.01 -17.22 4.48
C THR A 53 -6.25 -16.25 3.57
N ILE A 54 -4.93 -16.40 3.50
CA ILE A 54 -4.04 -15.56 2.71
C ILE A 54 -3.49 -16.36 1.53
N ASN A 55 -3.78 -15.89 0.31
CA ASN A 55 -3.23 -16.37 -0.95
C ASN A 55 -2.41 -15.26 -1.61
N ALA A 56 -1.15 -15.11 -1.21
CA ALA A 56 -0.23 -14.12 -1.78
C ALA A 56 0.64 -14.78 -2.86
N PHE A 57 0.24 -14.67 -4.13
CA PHE A 57 0.97 -15.27 -5.26
C PHE A 57 2.37 -14.65 -5.42
N ASP A 58 2.48 -13.35 -5.19
CA ASP A 58 3.72 -12.58 -5.24
C ASP A 58 4.71 -12.93 -4.10
N ALA A 59 4.18 -13.43 -2.97
CA ALA A 59 4.98 -13.86 -1.81
C ALA A 59 5.03 -15.40 -1.66
N HIS A 60 4.50 -16.17 -2.62
CA HIS A 60 4.41 -17.64 -2.57
C HIS A 60 3.80 -18.17 -1.26
N CYS A 61 2.85 -17.45 -0.68
CA CYS A 61 2.20 -17.79 0.58
C CYS A 61 0.75 -18.22 0.32
N ASN A 62 0.39 -19.39 0.84
CA ASN A 62 -0.99 -19.89 0.88
C ASN A 62 -1.22 -20.52 2.24
N LYS A 63 -1.78 -19.74 3.18
CA LYS A 63 -1.99 -20.14 4.56
C LYS A 63 -3.30 -19.64 5.12
N SER A 64 -3.85 -20.40 6.07
CA SER A 64 -5.02 -20.01 6.85
C SER A 64 -4.65 -19.87 8.32
N TYR A 65 -5.19 -18.85 8.95
CA TYR A 65 -5.00 -18.52 10.36
C TYR A 65 -6.39 -18.45 11.03
N PRO A 66 -6.48 -18.83 12.32
CA PRO A 66 -7.71 -18.55 13.07
C PRO A 66 -8.04 -17.05 13.02
N MET A 67 -9.32 -16.72 12.95
CA MET A 67 -9.78 -15.33 13.04
C MET A 67 -9.31 -14.71 14.37
N ALA A 68 -8.57 -13.62 14.29
CA ALA A 68 -8.02 -12.87 15.41
C ALA A 68 -7.96 -11.38 15.09
N GLU A 69 -7.89 -10.51 16.10
CA GLU A 69 -7.73 -9.06 15.91
C GLU A 69 -6.32 -8.66 15.47
N SER A 70 -5.35 -9.55 15.63
CA SER A 70 -3.98 -9.34 15.20
C SER A 70 -3.35 -10.65 14.75
N LEU A 71 -2.57 -10.60 13.68
CA LEU A 71 -1.76 -11.70 13.17
C LEU A 71 -0.29 -11.43 13.47
N GLU A 72 0.44 -12.47 13.88
CA GLU A 72 1.89 -12.37 14.11
C GLU A 72 2.64 -12.04 12.82
N ILE A 73 3.57 -11.09 12.88
CA ILE A 73 4.46 -10.73 11.77
C ILE A 73 5.68 -11.65 11.83
N ASP A 74 5.60 -12.77 11.16
CA ASP A 74 6.58 -13.87 11.14
C ASP A 74 7.47 -13.91 9.88
N GLY A 75 7.40 -12.85 9.07
CA GLY A 75 8.10 -12.76 7.77
C GLY A 75 7.26 -13.25 6.58
N GLU A 76 6.20 -14.02 6.81
CA GLU A 76 5.33 -14.51 5.74
C GLU A 76 4.13 -13.57 5.53
N ALA A 77 3.88 -13.19 4.27
CA ALA A 77 2.79 -12.28 3.89
C ALA A 77 2.71 -11.03 4.78
N SER A 78 3.86 -10.50 5.22
CA SER A 78 3.96 -9.43 6.21
C SER A 78 3.20 -8.18 5.82
N LEU A 79 3.14 -7.83 4.52
CA LEU A 79 2.39 -6.68 4.03
C LEU A 79 0.89 -6.83 4.31
N ILE A 80 0.32 -8.01 4.05
CA ILE A 80 -1.11 -8.29 4.28
C ILE A 80 -1.41 -8.24 5.78
N LYS A 81 -0.58 -8.93 6.59
CA LYS A 81 -0.72 -8.96 8.05
C LYS A 81 -0.58 -7.56 8.67
N GLY A 82 0.40 -6.78 8.21
CA GLY A 82 0.63 -5.42 8.67
C GLY A 82 -0.57 -4.50 8.38
N VAL A 83 -1.12 -4.56 7.17
CA VAL A 83 -2.33 -3.79 6.81
C VAL A 83 -3.52 -4.23 7.66
N TYR A 84 -3.78 -5.53 7.78
CA TYR A 84 -4.88 -6.05 8.58
C TYR A 84 -4.79 -5.60 10.04
N ASN A 85 -3.63 -5.81 10.67
CA ASN A 85 -3.41 -5.43 12.06
C ASN A 85 -3.63 -3.94 12.30
N ARG A 86 -3.12 -3.11 11.38
CA ARG A 86 -3.26 -1.66 11.48
C ARG A 86 -4.71 -1.21 11.29
N VAL A 87 -5.42 -1.78 10.33
CA VAL A 87 -6.85 -1.47 10.10
C VAL A 87 -7.69 -1.87 11.29
N VAL A 88 -7.51 -3.07 11.84
CA VAL A 88 -8.25 -3.51 13.04
C VAL A 88 -7.98 -2.59 14.22
N LYS A 89 -6.72 -2.24 14.46
CA LYS A 89 -6.29 -1.40 15.57
C LYS A 89 -6.83 0.03 15.47
N ASP A 90 -6.65 0.68 14.33
CA ASP A 90 -6.94 2.12 14.19
C ASP A 90 -8.43 2.41 14.02
N PHE A 91 -9.19 1.46 13.45
CA PHE A 91 -10.62 1.66 13.17
C PHE A 91 -11.54 0.85 14.07
N GLY A 92 -11.00 0.00 14.96
CA GLY A 92 -11.79 -0.76 15.92
C GLY A 92 -12.83 -1.70 15.28
N VAL A 93 -12.55 -2.21 14.08
CA VAL A 93 -13.49 -3.02 13.29
C VAL A 93 -13.65 -4.44 13.81
N GLY A 94 -12.86 -4.83 14.83
CA GLY A 94 -12.83 -6.18 15.39
C GLY A 94 -12.26 -7.23 14.44
N ALA A 95 -12.13 -8.46 14.94
CA ALA A 95 -11.68 -9.59 14.11
C ALA A 95 -12.62 -9.86 12.96
N LYS A 96 -12.06 -10.14 11.76
CA LYS A 96 -12.82 -10.45 10.55
C LYS A 96 -12.43 -11.81 10.00
N SER A 97 -13.41 -12.50 9.41
CA SER A 97 -13.20 -13.74 8.68
C SER A 97 -13.23 -13.45 7.18
N PHE A 98 -12.16 -13.76 6.46
CA PHE A 98 -12.05 -13.45 5.04
C PHE A 98 -10.94 -14.26 4.37
N LYS A 99 -11.05 -14.35 3.05
CA LYS A 99 -9.97 -14.80 2.18
C LYS A 99 -9.44 -13.61 1.40
N ILE A 100 -8.12 -13.41 1.42
CA ILE A 100 -7.45 -12.38 0.63
C ILE A 100 -6.54 -13.03 -0.40
N THR A 101 -6.60 -12.53 -1.63
CA THR A 101 -5.74 -12.96 -2.73
C THR A 101 -5.02 -11.76 -3.32
N THR A 102 -3.69 -11.83 -3.42
CA THR A 102 -2.86 -10.77 -3.99
C THR A 102 -2.01 -11.27 -5.17
N TYR A 103 -1.77 -10.36 -6.13
CA TYR A 103 -0.95 -10.60 -7.31
C TYR A 103 -0.32 -9.29 -7.80
N ASN A 104 0.91 -9.37 -8.33
CA ASN A 104 1.61 -8.26 -8.97
C ASN A 104 1.97 -8.60 -10.43
N ASP A 105 1.79 -7.63 -11.33
CA ASP A 105 2.23 -7.76 -12.73
C ASP A 105 3.76 -7.73 -12.90
N ALA A 106 4.49 -7.22 -11.90
CA ALA A 106 5.94 -7.17 -11.90
C ALA A 106 6.53 -7.86 -10.65
N PRO A 107 7.71 -8.50 -10.76
CA PRO A 107 8.34 -9.16 -9.62
C PRO A 107 8.80 -8.17 -8.55
N ALA A 108 8.91 -8.65 -7.31
CA ALA A 108 9.53 -7.90 -6.23
C ALA A 108 10.98 -7.50 -6.61
N GLY A 109 11.41 -6.30 -6.23
CA GLY A 109 12.74 -5.79 -6.56
C GLY A 109 12.92 -5.25 -7.98
N SER A 110 11.85 -5.15 -8.77
CA SER A 110 11.87 -4.56 -10.12
C SER A 110 12.17 -3.04 -10.16
N GLY A 111 12.21 -2.36 -9.02
CA GLY A 111 12.37 -0.91 -8.95
C GLY A 111 11.10 -0.12 -9.30
N LEU A 112 9.97 -0.80 -9.48
CA LEU A 112 8.67 -0.20 -9.89
C LEU A 112 7.75 0.15 -8.71
N GLY A 113 8.22 0.04 -7.46
CA GLY A 113 7.44 0.31 -6.26
C GLY A 113 6.43 -0.80 -5.90
N THR A 114 6.70 -2.06 -6.29
CA THR A 114 5.76 -3.19 -6.16
C THR A 114 5.26 -3.42 -4.74
N SER A 115 6.13 -3.36 -3.73
CA SER A 115 5.78 -3.56 -2.31
C SER A 115 4.79 -2.49 -1.84
N SER A 116 5.15 -1.21 -1.99
CA SER A 116 4.32 -0.08 -1.55
C SER A 116 3.01 0.00 -2.32
N THR A 117 3.03 -0.32 -3.62
CA THR A 117 1.82 -0.41 -4.44
C THR A 117 0.89 -1.51 -3.93
N MET A 118 1.45 -2.66 -3.50
CA MET A 118 0.67 -3.75 -2.91
C MET A 118 0.01 -3.31 -1.59
N VAL A 119 0.73 -2.62 -0.71
CA VAL A 119 0.15 -2.10 0.55
C VAL A 119 -1.01 -1.15 0.26
N VAL A 120 -0.84 -0.21 -0.68
CA VAL A 120 -1.93 0.71 -1.10
C VAL A 120 -3.11 -0.07 -1.68
N CYS A 121 -2.85 -1.07 -2.52
CA CYS A 121 -3.87 -1.91 -3.13
C CYS A 121 -4.69 -2.67 -2.06
N ILE A 122 -4.03 -3.27 -1.06
CA ILE A 122 -4.68 -3.96 0.05
C ILE A 122 -5.49 -2.97 0.89
N LEU A 123 -4.91 -1.82 1.24
CA LEU A 123 -5.63 -0.77 1.99
C LEU A 123 -6.89 -0.32 1.26
N LYS A 124 -6.83 -0.05 -0.04
CA LYS A 124 -8.01 0.32 -0.84
C LYS A 124 -9.09 -0.76 -0.79
N ALA A 125 -8.71 -2.03 -0.79
CA ALA A 125 -9.67 -3.13 -0.64
C ALA A 125 -10.34 -3.13 0.74
N PHE A 126 -9.59 -2.93 1.82
CA PHE A 126 -10.14 -2.81 3.17
C PHE A 126 -11.01 -1.57 3.34
N VAL A 127 -10.61 -0.44 2.78
CA VAL A 127 -11.38 0.82 2.80
C VAL A 127 -12.76 0.60 2.19
N GLU A 128 -12.83 -0.02 1.01
CA GLU A 128 -14.09 -0.31 0.33
C GLU A 128 -14.92 -1.36 1.09
N TRP A 129 -14.28 -2.45 1.55
CA TRP A 129 -14.98 -3.52 2.27
C TRP A 129 -15.62 -3.06 3.56
N LEU A 130 -14.91 -2.24 4.33
CA LEU A 130 -15.30 -1.83 5.68
C LEU A 130 -15.94 -0.42 5.74
N GLY A 131 -16.02 0.27 4.59
CA GLY A 131 -16.57 1.62 4.50
C GLY A 131 -15.74 2.65 5.29
N LEU A 132 -14.40 2.55 5.26
CA LEU A 132 -13.53 3.43 6.04
C LEU A 132 -13.45 4.83 5.42
N PRO A 133 -13.43 5.90 6.22
CA PRO A 133 -13.43 7.29 5.73
C PRO A 133 -12.02 7.76 5.37
N LEU A 134 -11.35 7.07 4.42
CA LEU A 134 -10.00 7.40 3.99
C LEU A 134 -9.97 7.80 2.50
N GLY A 135 -9.42 8.98 2.21
CA GLY A 135 -9.10 9.42 0.87
C GLY A 135 -7.67 9.02 0.45
N ASP A 136 -7.26 9.43 -0.77
CA ASP A 136 -5.96 9.02 -1.33
C ASP A 136 -4.75 9.50 -0.50
N TYR A 137 -4.83 10.67 0.13
CA TYR A 137 -3.77 11.18 1.02
C TYR A 137 -3.65 10.35 2.29
N GLU A 138 -4.77 10.04 2.94
CA GLU A 138 -4.78 9.22 4.15
C GLU A 138 -4.31 7.79 3.87
N ILE A 139 -4.77 7.20 2.77
CA ILE A 139 -4.31 5.87 2.31
C ILE A 139 -2.81 5.86 2.08
N SER A 140 -2.27 6.87 1.37
CA SER A 140 -0.83 6.97 1.09
C SER A 140 -0.01 7.08 2.37
N ARG A 141 -0.44 7.96 3.28
CA ARG A 141 0.23 8.16 4.56
C ARG A 141 0.18 6.90 5.43
N LEU A 142 -0.99 6.27 5.52
CA LEU A 142 -1.16 5.05 6.30
C LEU A 142 -0.33 3.90 5.71
N ALA A 143 -0.29 3.76 4.38
CA ALA A 143 0.56 2.77 3.71
C ALA A 143 2.04 2.98 4.05
N TYR A 144 2.52 4.23 4.00
CA TYR A 144 3.89 4.57 4.39
C TYR A 144 4.17 4.23 5.86
N GLU A 145 3.27 4.56 6.77
CA GLU A 145 3.43 4.24 8.19
C GLU A 145 3.48 2.73 8.45
N ILE A 146 2.60 1.96 7.81
CA ILE A 146 2.63 0.49 7.92
C ILE A 146 3.98 -0.06 7.48
N GLU A 147 4.47 0.35 6.29
CA GLU A 147 5.73 -0.17 5.79
C GLU A 147 6.93 0.26 6.64
N ARG A 148 7.02 1.54 7.04
CA ARG A 148 8.23 2.10 7.67
C ARG A 148 8.23 1.95 9.19
N LYS A 149 7.07 2.13 9.84
CA LYS A 149 6.98 2.10 11.31
C LYS A 149 6.58 0.72 11.84
N ASP A 150 5.56 0.09 11.23
CA ASP A 150 5.02 -1.16 11.75
C ASP A 150 5.84 -2.38 11.28
N LEU A 151 6.29 -2.37 10.02
CA LEU A 151 7.06 -3.47 9.41
C LEU A 151 8.58 -3.23 9.35
N GLY A 152 9.05 -2.01 9.62
CA GLY A 152 10.47 -1.66 9.63
C GLY A 152 11.15 -1.73 8.24
N LEU A 153 10.38 -1.64 7.17
CA LEU A 153 10.91 -1.68 5.81
C LEU A 153 11.55 -0.34 5.41
N SER A 154 12.63 -0.36 4.66
CA SER A 154 13.30 0.85 4.16
C SER A 154 12.65 1.39 2.89
N GLY A 155 12.73 2.71 2.67
CA GLY A 155 12.30 3.36 1.42
C GLY A 155 11.72 4.76 1.63
N GLY A 156 11.42 5.42 0.51
CA GLY A 156 10.81 6.75 0.48
C GLY A 156 9.28 6.73 0.54
N LYS A 157 8.69 7.88 0.24
CA LYS A 157 7.24 8.14 0.31
C LYS A 157 6.56 8.11 -1.06
N GLN A 158 7.30 8.26 -2.18
CA GLN A 158 6.73 8.47 -3.51
C GLN A 158 5.84 7.33 -3.99
N ASP A 159 6.17 6.09 -3.62
CA ASP A 159 5.53 4.89 -4.17
C ASP A 159 4.08 4.77 -3.72
N GLN A 160 3.82 5.02 -2.44
CA GLN A 160 2.49 5.00 -1.87
C GLN A 160 1.59 6.08 -2.48
N TYR A 161 2.12 7.30 -2.64
CA TYR A 161 1.38 8.40 -3.26
C TYR A 161 1.15 8.17 -4.75
N ALA A 162 2.14 7.66 -5.49
CA ALA A 162 1.96 7.32 -6.89
C ALA A 162 0.89 6.23 -7.08
N ALA A 163 0.89 5.20 -6.26
CA ALA A 163 -0.08 4.10 -6.31
C ALA A 163 -1.50 4.53 -5.94
N ALA A 164 -1.64 5.49 -5.03
CA ALA A 164 -2.95 6.00 -4.61
C ALA A 164 -3.56 6.95 -5.64
N PHE A 165 -2.79 7.93 -6.11
CA PHE A 165 -3.25 8.98 -7.02
C PHE A 165 -3.28 8.56 -8.49
N GLY A 166 -2.32 7.72 -8.91
CA GLY A 166 -2.17 7.37 -10.32
C GLY A 166 -1.74 8.55 -11.20
N GLY A 167 -1.53 8.30 -12.48
CA GLY A 167 -1.23 9.35 -13.47
C GLY A 167 0.22 9.80 -13.48
N PHE A 168 0.43 11.03 -13.95
CA PHE A 168 1.73 11.69 -14.03
C PHE A 168 1.78 12.78 -12.96
N ASN A 169 2.71 12.70 -12.00
CA ASN A 169 2.68 13.55 -10.83
C ASN A 169 4.02 14.25 -10.61
N TYR A 170 3.94 15.53 -10.25
CA TYR A 170 5.00 16.26 -9.55
C TYR A 170 4.65 16.29 -8.07
N MET A 171 5.51 15.73 -7.24
CA MET A 171 5.29 15.60 -5.80
C MET A 171 6.33 16.41 -5.03
N GLU A 172 5.86 17.09 -3.99
CA GLU A 172 6.67 17.86 -3.06
C GLU A 172 6.54 17.23 -1.67
N PHE A 173 7.69 16.86 -1.10
CA PHE A 173 7.80 16.33 0.25
C PHE A 173 8.41 17.42 1.12
N LEU A 174 7.56 18.06 1.91
CA LEU A 174 7.96 19.19 2.75
C LEU A 174 8.29 18.71 4.17
N GLN A 175 8.91 19.59 4.96
CA GLN A 175 9.12 19.35 6.38
C GLN A 175 7.78 19.12 7.09
N ASN A 176 7.82 18.48 8.27
CA ASN A 176 6.62 18.12 9.07
C ASN A 176 5.66 17.14 8.39
N ASP A 177 6.21 16.21 7.56
CA ASP A 177 5.45 15.17 6.86
C ASP A 177 4.34 15.68 5.92
N ILE A 178 4.43 16.93 5.47
CA ILE A 178 3.50 17.48 4.49
C ILE A 178 3.90 16.99 3.10
N VAL A 179 2.94 16.42 2.38
CA VAL A 179 3.11 15.97 1.00
C VAL A 179 2.09 16.67 0.10
N ILE A 180 2.57 17.21 -1.01
CA ILE A 180 1.73 17.82 -2.04
C ILE A 180 1.88 17.01 -3.31
N VAL A 181 0.77 16.49 -3.82
CA VAL A 181 0.72 15.80 -5.11
C VAL A 181 0.08 16.72 -6.13
N ASN A 182 0.84 17.06 -7.17
CA ASN A 182 0.38 17.87 -8.29
C ASN A 182 0.22 16.97 -9.54
N PRO A 183 -1.00 16.52 -9.85
CA PRO A 183 -1.24 15.76 -11.09
C PRO A 183 -1.00 16.62 -12.32
N LEU A 184 -0.13 16.17 -13.22
CA LEU A 184 0.22 16.90 -14.43
C LEU A 184 -0.63 16.41 -15.61
N LYS A 185 -1.28 17.35 -16.30
CA LYS A 185 -2.02 17.05 -17.52
C LYS A 185 -1.05 17.06 -18.72
N ILE A 186 -0.73 15.88 -19.20
CA ILE A 186 0.09 15.72 -20.41
C ILE A 186 -0.87 15.64 -21.61
N LYS A 187 -0.69 16.52 -22.58
CA LYS A 187 -1.40 16.41 -23.86
C LYS A 187 -0.79 15.25 -24.66
N ARG A 188 -1.64 14.39 -25.16
CA ARG A 188 -1.27 13.35 -26.14
C ARG A 188 -1.00 13.99 -27.49
#